data_305c229bdc8cc883d01e665a8cab4a06
#
_entry.id   305c229bdc8cc883d01e665a8cab4a06
#
_cell.length_a   1.000
_cell.length_b   1.000
_cell.length_c   1.000
_cell.angle_alpha   90.00
_cell.angle_beta   90.00
_cell.angle_gamma   90.00
#
_symmetry.space_group_name_H-M   'P 1'
#
loop_
_entity.id
_entity.type
_entity.pdbx_description
1 polymer ?
#
loop_
_entity_poly.entity_id
_entity_poly.type
_entity_poly.pdbx_seq_one_letter_code
_entity_poly.pdbx_strand_id
1 'polypeptide(L)'
;MKHVEINETVKVGHVQPQTDYQFLTMIGRPVTGWKLVVKRIFDFTVGLIGTVLSLPIVLVFAILVKLTSKGPAFYKQERVGLMGKSFNVIKLRSMYQNAEARTGAVWAQKNDPRITPIGRFMRKTRVDELPQFWNVLKGDMSLVGPRPERPVLTEEFSRQFSDFPKRLRIIPGITGYAQINGGYDITPDEKCKLDNYYIKHFSVWFDIKMLVGTVKIIFTGDGAR
;
A
#
# COMPACT_ATOMS: atom_id res chain seq x y z
N MET A 1 14.52 -5.31 -24.73
CA MET A 1 13.52 -4.41 -24.13
C MET A 1 12.21 -4.58 -24.88
N LYS A 2 11.27 -5.33 -24.34
CA LYS A 2 9.93 -5.46 -24.92
C LYS A 2 9.01 -4.52 -24.13
N HIS A 3 8.60 -3.43 -24.78
CA HIS A 3 7.51 -2.59 -24.30
C HIS A 3 6.23 -3.42 -24.32
N VAL A 4 5.62 -3.62 -23.15
CA VAL A 4 4.25 -4.14 -23.08
C VAL A 4 3.35 -2.95 -23.36
N GLU A 5 2.81 -2.87 -24.58
CA GLU A 5 1.74 -1.95 -24.93
C GLU A 5 0.49 -2.35 -24.17
N ILE A 6 0.06 -1.49 -23.26
CA ILE A 6 -1.24 -1.63 -22.60
C ILE A 6 -2.24 -0.93 -23.53
N ASN A 7 -2.82 -1.69 -24.46
CA ASN A 7 -3.95 -1.23 -25.26
C ASN A 7 -5.25 -1.76 -24.67
N GLU A 8 -6.23 -0.88 -24.71
CA GLU A 8 -7.67 -1.03 -24.58
C GLU A 8 -8.31 -0.62 -23.24
N THR A 9 -9.18 0.34 -23.42
CA THR A 9 -10.17 0.88 -22.51
C THR A 9 -11.05 -0.21 -21.89
N VAL A 10 -10.68 -0.69 -20.71
CA VAL A 10 -11.55 -1.56 -19.91
C VAL A 10 -12.64 -0.67 -19.29
N LYS A 11 -13.88 -0.85 -19.74
CA LYS A 11 -15.07 -0.30 -19.09
C LYS A 11 -15.08 -0.75 -17.63
N VAL A 12 -15.04 0.22 -16.72
CA VAL A 12 -15.12 -0.02 -15.28
C VAL A 12 -16.55 -0.49 -14.96
N GLY A 13 -16.77 -1.79 -15.04
CA GLY A 13 -17.89 -2.41 -14.35
C GLY A 13 -17.53 -2.46 -12.86
N HIS A 14 -18.46 -2.13 -11.99
CA HIS A 14 -18.34 -2.37 -10.55
C HIS A 14 -18.18 -3.88 -10.33
N VAL A 15 -16.93 -4.34 -10.31
CA VAL A 15 -16.62 -5.70 -9.90
C VAL A 15 -16.69 -5.70 -8.38
N GLN A 16 -17.80 -6.20 -7.84
CA GLN A 16 -17.79 -6.67 -6.46
C GLN A 16 -16.70 -7.75 -6.38
N PRO A 17 -15.80 -7.74 -5.41
CA PRO A 17 -14.89 -8.85 -5.20
C PRO A 17 -15.76 -10.04 -4.83
N GLN A 18 -16.13 -10.82 -5.83
CA GLN A 18 -16.59 -12.17 -5.58
C GLN A 18 -15.45 -12.84 -4.85
N THR A 19 -15.65 -13.14 -3.59
CA THR A 19 -14.84 -14.11 -2.85
C THR A 19 -15.16 -15.47 -3.48
N ASP A 20 -14.74 -15.62 -4.73
CA ASP A 20 -14.88 -16.84 -5.45
C ASP A 20 -14.07 -17.89 -4.69
N TYR A 21 -14.68 -19.03 -4.41
CA TYR A 21 -14.03 -20.16 -3.74
C TYR A 21 -12.69 -20.50 -4.39
N GLN A 22 -12.58 -20.35 -5.71
CA GLN A 22 -11.35 -20.52 -6.46
C GLN A 22 -10.26 -19.52 -6.04
N PHE A 23 -10.59 -18.24 -5.86
CA PHE A 23 -9.63 -17.22 -5.43
C PHE A 23 -9.12 -17.48 -4.01
N LEU A 24 -10.00 -17.86 -3.08
CA LEU A 24 -9.60 -18.26 -1.73
C LEU A 24 -8.69 -19.50 -1.73
N THR A 25 -8.94 -20.45 -2.63
CA THR A 25 -8.09 -21.63 -2.79
C THR A 25 -6.68 -21.25 -3.29
N MET A 26 -6.57 -20.27 -4.17
CA MET A 26 -5.28 -19.74 -4.66
C MET A 26 -4.52 -19.02 -3.55
N ILE A 27 -5.20 -18.28 -2.66
CA ILE A 27 -4.58 -17.65 -1.50
C ILE A 27 -4.00 -18.72 -0.56
N GLY A 28 -4.73 -19.81 -0.35
CA GLY A 28 -4.39 -20.85 0.61
C GLY A 28 -4.74 -20.45 2.05
N ARG A 29 -4.18 -21.16 3.03
CA ARG A 29 -4.48 -20.90 4.45
C ARG A 29 -3.81 -19.61 4.93
N PRO A 30 -4.51 -18.79 5.75
CA PRO A 30 -3.89 -17.62 6.37
C PRO A 30 -2.73 -18.06 7.27
N VAL A 31 -1.77 -17.18 7.44
CA VAL A 31 -0.74 -17.35 8.46
C VAL A 31 -1.41 -17.26 9.83
N THR A 32 -1.07 -18.17 10.73
CA THR A 32 -1.62 -18.23 12.10
C THR A 32 -0.49 -18.48 13.09
N GLY A 33 -0.78 -18.32 14.36
CA GLY A 33 0.12 -18.65 15.45
C GLY A 33 0.46 -17.46 16.35
N TRP A 34 1.10 -17.76 17.49
CA TRP A 34 1.43 -16.80 18.54
C TRP A 34 2.29 -15.62 18.06
N LYS A 35 3.13 -15.85 17.04
CA LYS A 35 3.96 -14.78 16.44
C LYS A 35 3.11 -13.63 15.86
N LEU A 36 1.91 -13.94 15.33
CA LEU A 36 0.99 -12.91 14.84
C LEU A 36 0.35 -12.11 15.98
N VAL A 37 0.11 -12.75 17.12
CA VAL A 37 -0.41 -12.03 18.29
C VAL A 37 0.63 -11.04 18.78
N VAL A 38 1.89 -11.47 18.93
CA VAL A 38 2.99 -10.57 19.31
C VAL A 38 3.20 -9.46 18.29
N LYS A 39 3.15 -9.80 16.99
CA LYS A 39 3.19 -8.81 15.91
C LYS A 39 2.05 -7.81 16.03
N ARG A 40 0.83 -8.25 16.30
CA ARG A 40 -0.34 -7.37 16.44
C ARG A 40 -0.21 -6.41 17.61
N ILE A 41 0.30 -6.88 18.77
CA ILE A 41 0.58 -6.03 19.93
C ILE A 41 1.64 -4.98 19.55
N PHE A 42 2.72 -5.39 18.89
CA PHE A 42 3.76 -4.48 18.40
C PHE A 42 3.20 -3.46 17.43
N ASP A 43 2.45 -3.89 16.39
CA ASP A 43 1.82 -3.02 15.41
C ASP A 43 0.87 -2.00 16.07
N PHE A 44 0.04 -2.45 17.03
CA PHE A 44 -0.87 -1.56 17.73
C PHE A 44 -0.11 -0.51 18.57
N THR A 45 0.89 -0.93 19.34
CA THR A 45 1.67 -0.04 20.20
C THR A 45 2.42 1.02 19.38
N VAL A 46 3.16 0.58 18.36
CA VAL A 46 3.92 1.52 17.49
C VAL A 46 2.95 2.34 16.62
N GLY A 47 1.86 1.75 16.16
CA GLY A 47 0.81 2.46 15.42
C GLY A 47 0.13 3.55 16.24
N LEU A 48 -0.11 3.32 17.54
CA LEU A 48 -0.66 4.33 18.45
C LEU A 48 0.32 5.49 18.63
N ILE A 49 1.57 5.19 18.95
CA ILE A 49 2.63 6.20 19.06
C ILE A 49 2.77 6.99 17.76
N GLY A 50 2.83 6.28 16.62
CA GLY A 50 2.91 6.90 15.30
C GLY A 50 1.72 7.80 14.98
N THR A 51 0.50 7.38 15.35
CA THR A 51 -0.71 8.20 15.18
C THR A 51 -0.61 9.49 15.99
N VAL A 52 -0.26 9.39 17.28
CA VAL A 52 -0.19 10.58 18.18
C VAL A 52 0.90 11.54 17.69
N LEU A 53 2.09 11.04 17.37
CA LEU A 53 3.21 11.88 16.92
C LEU A 53 2.99 12.49 15.54
N SER A 54 2.30 11.77 14.63
CA SER A 54 2.02 12.28 13.29
C SER A 54 0.82 13.21 13.21
N LEU A 55 -0.07 13.22 14.22
CA LEU A 55 -1.31 14.00 14.20
C LEU A 55 -1.09 15.49 13.93
N PRO A 56 -0.16 16.21 14.61
CA PRO A 56 0.09 17.62 14.30
C PRO A 56 0.52 17.83 12.85
N ILE A 57 1.40 16.96 12.33
CA ILE A 57 1.89 17.02 10.95
C ILE A 57 0.72 16.82 9.98
N VAL A 58 -0.09 15.78 10.21
CA VAL A 58 -1.26 15.47 9.38
C VAL A 58 -2.24 16.65 9.37
N LEU A 59 -2.49 17.29 10.50
CA LEU A 59 -3.39 18.45 10.57
C LEU A 59 -2.85 19.64 9.76
N VAL A 60 -1.56 19.98 9.89
CA VAL A 60 -0.93 21.05 9.11
C VAL A 60 -1.06 20.78 7.61
N PHE A 61 -0.69 19.56 7.16
CA PHE A 61 -0.78 19.22 5.74
C PHE A 61 -2.23 19.07 5.25
N ALA A 62 -3.17 18.65 6.08
CA ALA A 62 -4.59 18.65 5.75
C ALA A 62 -5.11 20.07 5.44
N ILE A 63 -4.70 21.07 6.25
CA ILE A 63 -5.01 22.48 6.01
C ILE A 63 -4.36 22.95 4.70
N LEU A 64 -3.07 22.70 4.50
CA LEU A 64 -2.35 23.07 3.27
C LEU A 64 -2.99 22.47 2.02
N VAL A 65 -3.40 21.21 2.06
CA VAL A 65 -4.13 20.57 0.95
C VAL A 65 -5.44 21.27 0.65
N LYS A 66 -6.19 21.67 1.69
CA LYS A 66 -7.47 22.41 1.52
C LYS A 66 -7.28 23.80 0.94
N LEU A 67 -6.19 24.48 1.32
CA LEU A 67 -5.89 25.83 0.84
C LEU A 67 -5.34 25.84 -0.60
N THR A 68 -4.63 24.78 -1.01
CA THR A 68 -3.92 24.72 -2.30
C THR A 68 -4.70 24.01 -3.41
N SER A 69 -5.75 23.26 -3.09
CA SER A 69 -6.54 22.54 -4.09
C SER A 69 -7.98 22.27 -3.64
N LYS A 70 -8.94 22.35 -4.55
CA LYS A 70 -10.37 22.07 -4.27
C LYS A 70 -10.58 20.61 -3.88
N GLY A 71 -11.48 20.34 -2.93
CA GLY A 71 -11.91 19.00 -2.53
C GLY A 71 -11.47 18.60 -1.09
N PRO A 72 -11.70 17.33 -0.66
CA PRO A 72 -11.38 16.87 0.68
C PRO A 72 -9.87 16.78 0.91
N ALA A 73 -9.41 16.98 2.17
CA ALA A 73 -7.99 16.86 2.52
C ALA A 73 -7.51 15.40 2.51
N PHE A 74 -8.40 14.48 2.87
CA PHE A 74 -8.11 13.05 2.88
C PHE A 74 -8.65 12.37 1.64
N TYR A 75 -7.92 11.34 1.22
CA TYR A 75 -8.26 10.45 0.12
C TYR A 75 -8.37 9.02 0.65
N LYS A 76 -9.43 8.33 0.26
CA LYS A 76 -9.64 6.92 0.57
C LYS A 76 -9.53 6.11 -0.72
N GLN A 77 -8.79 5.03 -0.68
CA GLN A 77 -8.64 4.14 -1.82
C GLN A 77 -8.84 2.70 -1.39
N GLU A 78 -9.74 2.01 -2.10
CA GLU A 78 -9.98 0.60 -1.87
C GLU A 78 -8.73 -0.23 -2.23
N ARG A 79 -8.41 -1.15 -1.34
CA ARG A 79 -7.27 -2.08 -1.44
C ARG A 79 -7.69 -3.47 -1.00
N VAL A 80 -6.98 -4.47 -1.51
CA VAL A 80 -7.17 -5.86 -1.10
C VAL A 80 -6.24 -6.18 0.06
N GLY A 81 -6.83 -6.67 1.15
CA GLY A 81 -6.16 -7.02 2.39
C GLY A 81 -6.13 -8.53 2.66
N LEU A 82 -6.07 -8.87 3.95
CA LEU A 82 -6.00 -10.25 4.43
C LEU A 82 -7.13 -11.11 3.83
N MET A 83 -6.74 -12.25 3.28
CA MET A 83 -7.66 -13.24 2.67
C MET A 83 -8.60 -12.66 1.61
N GLY A 84 -8.14 -11.64 0.87
CA GLY A 84 -8.93 -11.02 -0.19
C GLY A 84 -9.95 -9.98 0.28
N LYS A 85 -10.06 -9.72 1.59
CA LYS A 85 -11.02 -8.74 2.12
C LYS A 85 -10.62 -7.32 1.75
N SER A 86 -11.50 -6.61 1.07
CA SER A 86 -11.30 -5.19 0.74
C SER A 86 -11.36 -4.29 1.97
N PHE A 87 -10.53 -3.25 1.96
CA PHE A 87 -10.54 -2.17 2.95
C PHE A 87 -10.12 -0.85 2.30
N ASN A 88 -10.34 0.27 2.99
CA ASN A 88 -9.94 1.59 2.51
C ASN A 88 -8.64 2.05 3.16
N VAL A 89 -7.59 2.23 2.37
CA VAL A 89 -6.38 2.95 2.79
C VAL A 89 -6.67 4.43 2.86
N ILE A 90 -6.26 5.07 3.96
CA ILE A 90 -6.45 6.49 4.21
C ILE A 90 -5.14 7.23 3.98
N LYS A 91 -5.16 8.28 3.15
CA LYS A 91 -4.00 9.13 2.84
C LYS A 91 -4.39 10.61 2.84
N LEU A 92 -3.40 11.50 2.95
CA LEU A 92 -3.59 12.89 2.55
C LEU A 92 -3.67 12.95 1.01
N ARG A 93 -4.55 13.79 0.50
CA ARG A 93 -4.72 13.94 -0.95
C ARG A 93 -3.52 14.68 -1.55
N SER A 94 -2.75 13.96 -2.35
CA SER A 94 -1.56 14.47 -3.05
C SER A 94 -1.79 14.78 -4.54
N MET A 95 -2.97 14.43 -5.07
CA MET A 95 -3.36 14.69 -6.46
C MET A 95 -4.58 15.63 -6.53
N TYR A 96 -4.78 16.25 -7.71
CA TYR A 96 -5.99 17.03 -7.96
C TYR A 96 -7.24 16.15 -7.87
N GLN A 97 -8.39 16.79 -7.59
CA GLN A 97 -9.68 16.08 -7.58
C GLN A 97 -9.96 15.52 -8.98
N ASN A 98 -10.49 14.30 -9.05
CA ASN A 98 -10.76 13.60 -10.31
C ASN A 98 -9.52 13.31 -11.17
N ALA A 99 -8.33 13.18 -10.55
CA ALA A 99 -7.08 12.88 -11.23
C ALA A 99 -7.14 11.61 -12.11
N GLU A 100 -7.98 10.64 -11.75
CA GLU A 100 -8.15 9.37 -12.48
C GLU A 100 -9.32 9.38 -13.47
N ALA A 101 -10.08 10.47 -13.57
CA ALA A 101 -11.28 10.52 -14.44
C ALA A 101 -10.97 10.28 -15.93
N ARG A 102 -9.76 10.65 -16.38
CA ARG A 102 -9.34 10.49 -17.79
C ARG A 102 -8.48 9.24 -18.03
N THR A 103 -7.74 8.77 -17.02
CA THR A 103 -6.73 7.73 -17.18
C THR A 103 -7.11 6.41 -16.54
N GLY A 104 -8.18 6.39 -15.74
CA GLY A 104 -8.51 5.23 -14.92
C GLY A 104 -7.46 4.95 -13.84
N ALA A 105 -7.42 3.70 -13.40
CA ALA A 105 -6.54 3.19 -12.37
C ALA A 105 -5.14 2.88 -12.92
N VAL A 106 -4.29 3.90 -13.07
CA VAL A 106 -2.90 3.73 -13.52
C VAL A 106 -1.91 4.06 -12.39
N TRP A 107 -0.73 3.45 -12.44
CA TRP A 107 0.36 3.82 -11.54
C TRP A 107 0.82 5.25 -11.81
N ALA A 108 1.22 5.96 -10.75
CA ALA A 108 1.79 7.30 -10.90
C ALA A 108 3.12 7.22 -11.65
N GLN A 109 3.29 8.11 -12.63
CA GLN A 109 4.51 8.22 -13.41
C GLN A 109 5.48 9.23 -12.77
N LYS A 110 6.74 9.19 -13.22
CA LYS A 110 7.72 10.22 -12.85
C LYS A 110 7.25 11.57 -13.42
N ASN A 111 7.16 12.61 -12.57
CA ASN A 111 6.61 13.93 -12.91
C ASN A 111 5.14 13.93 -13.35
N ASP A 112 4.32 13.07 -12.75
CA ASP A 112 2.90 12.97 -13.04
C ASP A 112 2.19 14.33 -12.86
N PRO A 113 1.56 14.91 -13.92
CA PRO A 113 0.92 16.22 -13.87
C PRO A 113 -0.32 16.25 -12.98
N ARG A 114 -0.85 15.10 -12.59
CA ARG A 114 -1.99 14.98 -11.66
C ARG A 114 -1.62 15.30 -10.22
N ILE A 115 -0.32 15.33 -9.89
CA ILE A 115 0.19 15.59 -8.53
C ILE A 115 0.23 17.09 -8.29
N THR A 116 -0.36 17.55 -7.18
CA THR A 116 -0.28 18.96 -6.77
C THR A 116 1.13 19.35 -6.32
N PRO A 117 1.54 20.64 -6.34
CA PRO A 117 2.86 21.04 -5.84
C PRO A 117 3.12 20.59 -4.39
N ILE A 118 2.14 20.78 -3.48
CA ILE A 118 2.24 20.30 -2.10
C ILE A 118 2.23 18.77 -2.05
N GLY A 119 1.48 18.13 -2.94
CA GLY A 119 1.44 16.67 -3.08
C GLY A 119 2.78 16.07 -3.46
N ARG A 120 3.57 16.77 -4.30
CA ARG A 120 4.92 16.33 -4.68
C ARG A 120 5.84 16.31 -3.46
N PHE A 121 5.80 17.35 -2.63
CA PHE A 121 6.53 17.38 -1.38
C PHE A 121 6.09 16.25 -0.43
N MET A 122 4.77 16.09 -0.22
CA MET A 122 4.24 15.05 0.65
C MET A 122 4.64 13.64 0.21
N ARG A 123 4.62 13.36 -1.09
CA ARG A 123 5.06 12.05 -1.63
C ARG A 123 6.55 11.81 -1.43
N LYS A 124 7.38 12.82 -1.69
CA LYS A 124 8.83 12.73 -1.46
C LYS A 124 9.17 12.43 -0.01
N THR A 125 8.43 13.03 0.93
CA THR A 125 8.63 12.86 2.38
C THR A 125 7.77 11.76 3.01
N ARG A 126 6.92 11.09 2.22
CA ARG A 126 5.94 10.08 2.68
C ARG A 126 4.92 10.61 3.70
N VAL A 127 4.79 11.91 3.88
CA VAL A 127 3.82 12.54 4.78
C VAL A 127 2.38 12.21 4.40
N ASP A 128 2.10 12.02 3.09
CA ASP A 128 0.78 11.62 2.62
C ASP A 128 0.34 10.23 3.13
N GLU A 129 1.27 9.39 3.55
CA GLU A 129 0.99 8.04 4.05
C GLU A 129 0.81 7.97 5.58
N LEU A 130 1.11 9.05 6.33
CA LEU A 130 0.97 9.07 7.79
C LEU A 130 -0.43 8.70 8.31
N PRO A 131 -1.55 9.08 7.65
CA PRO A 131 -2.88 8.65 8.09
C PRO A 131 -3.10 7.12 8.07
N GLN A 132 -2.23 6.34 7.43
CA GLN A 132 -2.32 4.87 7.42
C GLN A 132 -2.04 4.26 8.80
N PHE A 133 -1.39 4.98 9.73
CA PHE A 133 -1.31 4.52 11.12
C PHE A 133 -2.71 4.24 11.70
N TRP A 134 -3.72 4.98 11.28
CA TRP A 134 -5.12 4.68 11.65
C TRP A 134 -5.61 3.33 11.10
N ASN A 135 -5.22 2.95 9.89
CA ASN A 135 -5.51 1.62 9.36
C ASN A 135 -4.81 0.52 10.17
N VAL A 136 -3.59 0.80 10.70
CA VAL A 136 -2.89 -0.13 11.59
C VAL A 136 -3.64 -0.31 12.91
N LEU A 137 -4.09 0.78 13.53
CA LEU A 137 -4.89 0.71 14.77
C LEU A 137 -6.17 -0.09 14.59
N LYS A 138 -6.88 0.12 13.48
CA LYS A 138 -8.10 -0.63 13.14
C LYS A 138 -7.84 -2.13 12.89
N GLY A 139 -6.63 -2.51 12.48
CA GLY A 139 -6.28 -3.87 12.10
C GLY A 139 -6.46 -4.17 10.62
N ASP A 140 -6.81 -3.19 9.81
CA ASP A 140 -6.84 -3.31 8.35
C ASP A 140 -5.43 -3.48 7.77
N MET A 141 -4.43 -2.87 8.45
CA MET A 141 -3.01 -2.90 8.08
C MET A 141 -2.12 -3.25 9.26
N SER A 142 -0.89 -3.61 8.93
CA SER A 142 0.26 -3.76 9.81
C SER A 142 1.29 -2.68 9.47
N LEU A 143 2.27 -2.44 10.34
CA LEU A 143 3.42 -1.61 10.01
C LEU A 143 4.23 -2.23 8.87
N VAL A 144 4.50 -3.54 8.95
CA VAL A 144 5.30 -4.29 7.99
C VAL A 144 4.50 -5.45 7.41
N GLY A 145 4.47 -5.54 6.09
CA GLY A 145 3.77 -6.59 5.35
C GLY A 145 3.78 -6.31 3.84
N PRO A 146 3.23 -7.21 3.03
CA PRO A 146 3.02 -6.96 1.62
C PRO A 146 2.23 -5.67 1.39
N ARG A 147 2.69 -4.82 0.47
CA ARG A 147 1.94 -3.58 0.15
C ARG A 147 0.62 -3.93 -0.53
N PRO A 148 -0.52 -3.42 -0.03
CA PRO A 148 -1.83 -3.78 -0.59
C PRO A 148 -2.02 -3.18 -1.97
N GLU A 149 -2.54 -3.98 -2.90
CA GLU A 149 -2.86 -3.55 -4.26
C GLU A 149 -4.34 -3.20 -4.41
N ARG A 150 -4.68 -2.49 -5.50
CA ARG A 150 -6.05 -2.22 -5.91
C ARG A 150 -6.72 -3.53 -6.36
N PRO A 151 -8.05 -3.70 -6.19
CA PRO A 151 -8.74 -4.90 -6.61
C PRO A 151 -8.46 -5.29 -8.07
N VAL A 152 -8.55 -4.33 -8.99
CA VAL A 152 -8.29 -4.54 -10.42
C VAL A 152 -6.86 -5.07 -10.68
N LEU A 153 -5.84 -4.48 -10.03
CA LEU A 153 -4.46 -4.92 -10.18
C LEU A 153 -4.21 -6.28 -9.50
N THR A 154 -4.88 -6.53 -8.37
CA THR A 154 -4.79 -7.83 -7.70
C THR A 154 -5.33 -8.94 -8.59
N GLU A 155 -6.47 -8.70 -9.23
CA GLU A 155 -7.07 -9.65 -10.15
C GLU A 155 -6.18 -9.88 -11.38
N GLU A 156 -5.72 -8.81 -12.01
CA GLU A 156 -4.83 -8.88 -13.18
C GLU A 156 -3.56 -9.67 -12.88
N PHE A 157 -2.85 -9.33 -11.81
CA PHE A 157 -1.61 -10.01 -11.44
C PHE A 157 -1.84 -11.45 -10.97
N SER A 158 -3.00 -11.73 -10.38
CA SER A 158 -3.36 -13.11 -9.99
C SER A 158 -3.62 -14.01 -11.20
N ARG A 159 -4.07 -13.46 -12.32
CA ARG A 159 -4.21 -14.20 -13.58
C ARG A 159 -2.85 -14.47 -14.24
N GLN A 160 -1.90 -13.54 -14.10
CA GLN A 160 -0.57 -13.66 -14.71
C GLN A 160 0.39 -14.51 -13.86
N PHE A 161 0.27 -14.44 -12.54
CA PHE A 161 1.20 -15.07 -11.58
C PHE A 161 0.41 -15.87 -10.53
N SER A 162 0.47 -17.19 -10.62
CA SER A 162 -0.27 -18.11 -9.73
C SER A 162 0.05 -17.94 -8.24
N ASP A 163 1.24 -17.46 -7.91
CA ASP A 163 1.69 -17.24 -6.54
C ASP A 163 1.31 -15.83 -5.99
N PHE A 164 0.82 -14.93 -6.84
CA PHE A 164 0.48 -13.57 -6.44
C PHE A 164 -0.61 -13.51 -5.35
N PRO A 165 -1.68 -14.32 -5.38
CA PRO A 165 -2.69 -14.35 -4.31
C PRO A 165 -2.12 -14.77 -2.96
N LYS A 166 -1.04 -15.55 -2.91
CA LYS A 166 -0.45 -16.04 -1.64
C LYS A 166 0.06 -14.91 -0.73
N ARG A 167 0.33 -13.73 -1.29
CA ARG A 167 0.70 -12.53 -0.54
C ARG A 167 -0.44 -12.00 0.37
N LEU A 168 -1.67 -12.41 0.12
CA LEU A 168 -2.85 -12.06 0.91
C LEU A 168 -3.05 -12.94 2.17
N ARG A 169 -2.12 -13.85 2.45
CA ARG A 169 -2.17 -14.74 3.62
C ARG A 169 -1.81 -14.05 4.93
N ILE A 170 -1.30 -12.83 4.88
CA ILE A 170 -0.93 -12.00 6.04
C ILE A 170 -1.52 -10.60 5.87
N ILE A 171 -1.69 -9.88 6.97
CA ILE A 171 -2.16 -8.49 6.95
C ILE A 171 -1.18 -7.62 6.14
N PRO A 172 -1.67 -6.78 5.20
CA PRO A 172 -0.82 -5.90 4.40
C PRO A 172 -0.12 -4.83 5.24
N GLY A 173 1.06 -4.38 4.80
CA GLY A 173 1.88 -3.40 5.50
C GLY A 173 1.88 -2.00 4.91
N ILE A 174 2.21 -1.00 5.75
CA ILE A 174 2.59 0.35 5.29
C ILE A 174 3.92 0.24 4.53
N THR A 175 4.89 -0.45 5.12
CA THR A 175 6.15 -0.83 4.48
C THR A 175 6.28 -2.36 4.40
N GLY A 176 7.29 -2.86 3.69
CA GLY A 176 7.51 -4.29 3.57
C GLY A 176 8.79 -4.64 2.82
N TYR A 177 9.11 -5.91 2.83
CA TYR A 177 10.36 -6.44 2.30
C TYR A 177 10.56 -6.11 0.81
N ALA A 178 9.49 -6.20 0.01
CA ALA A 178 9.52 -5.83 -1.40
C ALA A 178 9.78 -4.33 -1.62
N GLN A 179 9.22 -3.45 -0.76
CA GLN A 179 9.42 -2.00 -0.88
C GLN A 179 10.85 -1.58 -0.57
N ILE A 180 11.54 -2.32 0.33
CA ILE A 180 12.90 -1.99 0.76
C ILE A 180 13.94 -2.57 -0.19
N ASN A 181 13.73 -3.78 -0.71
CA ASN A 181 14.74 -4.51 -1.49
C ASN A 181 14.47 -4.48 -3.00
N GLY A 182 13.24 -4.24 -3.43
CA GLY A 182 12.86 -4.25 -4.84
C GLY A 182 13.00 -2.91 -5.55
N GLY A 183 13.10 -1.83 -4.81
CA GLY A 183 13.09 -0.49 -5.39
C GLY A 183 11.73 -0.12 -6.02
N TYR A 184 11.77 0.86 -6.91
CA TYR A 184 10.56 1.40 -7.53
C TYR A 184 10.12 0.66 -8.79
N ASP A 185 11.06 0.17 -9.59
CA ASP A 185 10.81 -0.43 -10.91
C ASP A 185 10.70 -1.96 -10.87
N ILE A 186 10.45 -2.51 -9.67
CA ILE A 186 10.28 -3.94 -9.45
C ILE A 186 9.06 -4.48 -10.20
N THR A 187 9.22 -5.59 -10.89
CA THR A 187 8.13 -6.27 -11.59
C THR A 187 7.13 -6.90 -10.61
N PRO A 188 5.87 -7.13 -11.02
CA PRO A 188 4.88 -7.82 -10.17
C PRO A 188 5.33 -9.20 -9.71
N ASP A 189 6.07 -9.95 -10.55
CA ASP A 189 6.63 -11.26 -10.21
C ASP A 189 7.72 -11.17 -9.13
N GLU A 190 8.69 -10.28 -9.29
CA GLU A 190 9.73 -10.04 -8.29
C GLU A 190 9.13 -9.57 -6.96
N LYS A 191 8.17 -8.65 -7.01
CA LYS A 191 7.43 -8.19 -5.84
C LYS A 191 6.73 -9.36 -5.14
N CYS A 192 6.09 -10.24 -5.90
CA CYS A 192 5.44 -11.44 -5.40
C CYS A 192 6.44 -12.36 -4.67
N LYS A 193 7.61 -12.59 -5.25
CA LYS A 193 8.68 -13.42 -4.66
C LYS A 193 9.17 -12.84 -3.34
N LEU A 194 9.43 -11.53 -3.30
CA LEU A 194 9.89 -10.84 -2.08
C LEU A 194 8.81 -10.81 -0.99
N ASP A 195 7.55 -10.57 -1.33
CA ASP A 195 6.44 -10.59 -0.38
C ASP A 195 6.22 -12.01 0.18
N ASN A 196 6.29 -13.04 -0.65
CA ASN A 196 6.17 -14.43 -0.21
C ASN A 196 7.40 -14.88 0.63
N TYR A 197 8.59 -14.36 0.34
CA TYR A 197 9.76 -14.56 1.20
C TYR A 197 9.53 -13.99 2.60
N TYR A 198 9.01 -12.74 2.68
CA TYR A 198 8.66 -12.12 3.96
C TYR A 198 7.66 -12.98 4.73
N ILE A 199 6.59 -13.46 4.08
CA ILE A 199 5.55 -14.28 4.72
C ILE A 199 6.14 -15.57 5.34
N LYS A 200 7.13 -16.18 4.70
CA LYS A 200 7.79 -17.40 5.19
C LYS A 200 8.70 -17.13 6.40
N HIS A 201 9.31 -15.95 6.48
CA HIS A 201 10.36 -15.64 7.44
C HIS A 201 9.97 -14.54 8.43
N PHE A 202 8.71 -14.07 8.43
CA PHE A 202 8.31 -12.97 9.28
C PHE A 202 8.55 -13.24 10.76
N SER A 203 9.00 -12.21 11.45
CA SER A 203 9.17 -12.15 12.90
C SER A 203 9.20 -10.68 13.31
N VAL A 204 8.91 -10.37 14.57
CA VAL A 204 9.02 -8.99 15.07
C VAL A 204 10.41 -8.41 14.86
N TRP A 205 11.47 -9.24 15.01
CA TRP A 205 12.84 -8.78 14.72
C TRP A 205 13.05 -8.45 13.24
N PHE A 206 12.45 -9.24 12.35
CA PHE A 206 12.51 -8.96 10.91
C PHE A 206 11.72 -7.68 10.57
N ASP A 207 10.57 -7.46 11.24
CA ASP A 207 9.80 -6.22 11.10
C ASP A 207 10.59 -5.00 11.56
N ILE A 208 11.30 -5.07 12.70
CA ILE A 208 12.16 -3.98 13.16
C ILE A 208 13.24 -3.65 12.12
N LYS A 209 13.90 -4.67 11.53
CA LYS A 209 14.87 -4.44 10.44
C LYS A 209 14.24 -3.73 9.25
N MET A 210 12.99 -4.09 8.88
CA MET A 210 12.28 -3.43 7.78
C MET A 210 11.93 -1.99 8.13
N LEU A 211 11.52 -1.70 9.35
CA LEU A 211 11.25 -0.32 9.79
C LEU A 211 12.51 0.53 9.75
N VAL A 212 13.65 0.03 10.22
CA VAL A 212 14.95 0.72 10.13
C VAL A 212 15.34 0.96 8.68
N GLY A 213 15.18 -0.05 7.81
CA GLY A 213 15.42 0.08 6.37
C GLY A 213 14.52 1.14 5.72
N THR A 214 13.25 1.20 6.13
CA THR A 214 12.30 2.22 5.64
C THR A 214 12.74 3.63 6.02
N VAL A 215 13.16 3.83 7.27
CA VAL A 215 13.67 5.12 7.74
C VAL A 215 14.88 5.54 6.89
N LYS A 216 15.83 4.63 6.63
CA LYS A 216 16.97 4.90 5.75
C LYS A 216 16.53 5.37 4.36
N ILE A 217 15.59 4.65 3.73
CA ILE A 217 15.05 4.99 2.40
C ILE A 217 14.39 6.38 2.38
N ILE A 218 13.65 6.74 3.45
CA ILE A 218 13.03 8.08 3.55
C ILE A 218 14.10 9.18 3.56
N PHE A 219 15.22 8.96 4.26
CA PHE A 219 16.30 9.96 4.32
C PHE A 219 17.18 9.99 3.06
N THR A 220 17.41 8.85 2.40
CA THR A 220 18.19 8.80 1.14
C THR A 220 17.39 9.23 -0.08
N GLY A 221 16.06 9.21 0.01
CA GLY A 221 15.14 9.50 -1.09
C GLY A 221 15.04 8.37 -2.13
N ASP A 222 15.66 7.23 -1.89
CA ASP A 222 15.56 6.06 -2.77
C ASP A 222 14.11 5.56 -2.84
N GLY A 223 13.59 5.38 -4.06
CA GLY A 223 12.23 4.87 -4.27
C GLY A 223 11.10 5.88 -4.00
N ALA A 224 11.38 7.20 -3.89
CA ALA A 224 10.35 8.24 -3.87
C ALA A 224 10.02 8.73 -5.29
N ARG A 225 8.72 8.84 -5.61
CA ARG A 225 8.19 9.50 -6.83
C ARG A 225 7.21 10.57 -6.47
#